data_3bbf3f42a8765f37f819ba3cb3d52696
#
_entry.id   3bbf3f42a8765f37f819ba3cb3d52696
#
_cell.length_a   1.000
_cell.length_b   1.000
_cell.length_c   1.000
_cell.angle_alpha   90.00
_cell.angle_beta   90.00
_cell.angle_gamma   90.00
#
_symmetry.space_group_name_H-M   'P 1'
#
loop_
_entity.id
_entity.type
_entity.pdbx_description
1 polymer ?
#
loop_
_entity_poly.entity_id
_entity_poly.type
_entity_poly.pdbx_seq_one_letter_code
_entity_poly.pdbx_strand_id
1 'polypeptide(L)'
;RQCLVQELPAIEGLARVDVVCADKTGTLTESGMRVCEVEELDGAGRQESVADVLAALAAADARPNASMQAIAEAFHSPPGWVVGANAPFKSATKWSGVSFRDHGNWVIGAPDVLLDPASVAARQAERIGAQGLRVLLLAAGSVAVDHAQAPGQVTPVALVVLEQKVRPDARETLDYFAVQNVSVKVISGDNAVSVGAVADRLGLHGEAMDARALPTGREELADTLDSYTSFGRVRPDQKRAIVHALQSHGHTVAMTGDGVNDVLALKDADIGVAMGSGSPASRAVAQIVLLNNRFATLPHVVGEGRRVIGNIERVANLFLTKTVYSVLLALLVGIECLIAIPLRRDPLLFPFQPIHVTIAAWFTIGIPAFILSLAPNNERAYPGFVRRVMTSAVPFGLVIGVATFVTYLAAYQGRYASWQEQEQASTAALITLLMTALWVLAVIARPYQWWRLALVLASGLAYVVIFSLPLAREKFLLDASNLATTSIALAVGVVGAATIEAMWWIRSRMLGVKPRVWR
;
A
#
# COMPACT_ATOMS: atom_id res chain seq x y z
N ARG A 1 3.96 -13.16 -5.16
CA ARG A 1 2.93 -12.88 -4.13
C ARG A 1 1.52 -12.72 -4.74
N GLN A 2 1.25 -13.36 -5.88
CA GLN A 2 -0.07 -13.39 -6.53
C GLN A 2 -0.66 -11.99 -6.84
N CYS A 3 0.20 -11.01 -7.09
CA CYS A 3 -0.17 -9.72 -7.66
C CYS A 3 0.72 -9.42 -8.88
N LEU A 4 0.13 -8.79 -9.88
CA LEU A 4 0.81 -8.29 -11.06
C LEU A 4 0.93 -6.78 -10.95
N VAL A 5 2.16 -6.27 -10.99
CA VAL A 5 2.45 -4.83 -11.09
C VAL A 5 2.68 -4.52 -12.56
N GLN A 6 1.87 -3.66 -13.14
CA GLN A 6 1.93 -3.33 -14.56
C GLN A 6 2.88 -2.15 -14.84
N GLU A 7 3.09 -1.29 -13.85
CA GLU A 7 3.94 -0.11 -13.96
C GLU A 7 4.91 -0.01 -12.79
N LEU A 8 6.19 0.19 -13.05
CA LEU A 8 7.22 0.36 -12.01
C LEU A 8 6.95 1.54 -11.06
N PRO A 9 6.47 2.71 -11.52
CA PRO A 9 6.11 3.83 -10.64
C PRO A 9 5.04 3.49 -9.61
N ALA A 10 4.21 2.47 -9.85
CA ALA A 10 3.20 2.02 -8.90
C ALA A 10 3.79 1.59 -7.55
N ILE A 11 5.02 1.06 -7.54
CA ILE A 11 5.71 0.68 -6.30
C ILE A 11 5.98 1.91 -5.42
N GLU A 12 6.37 3.02 -6.05
CA GLU A 12 6.60 4.28 -5.34
C GLU A 12 5.29 4.88 -4.83
N GLY A 13 4.25 4.89 -5.67
CA GLY A 13 2.90 5.32 -5.28
C GLY A 13 2.38 4.52 -4.09
N LEU A 14 2.49 3.19 -4.12
CA LEU A 14 2.07 2.31 -3.02
C LEU A 14 2.74 2.65 -1.69
N ALA A 15 4.04 2.97 -1.72
CA ALA A 15 4.77 3.33 -0.51
C ALA A 15 4.25 4.61 0.15
N ARG A 16 3.59 5.48 -0.62
CA ARG A 16 3.03 6.77 -0.18
C ARG A 16 1.58 6.72 0.22
N VAL A 17 0.82 5.69 -0.22
CA VAL A 17 -0.63 5.56 0.03
C VAL A 17 -0.96 5.80 1.50
N ASP A 18 -1.92 6.69 1.72
CA ASP A 18 -2.51 7.01 3.02
C ASP A 18 -4.05 6.95 3.03
N VAL A 19 -4.67 6.88 1.85
CA VAL A 19 -6.11 6.65 1.70
C VAL A 19 -6.34 5.52 0.71
N VAL A 20 -7.16 4.55 1.10
CA VAL A 20 -7.67 3.50 0.22
C VAL A 20 -9.16 3.71 0.02
N CYS A 21 -9.57 4.01 -1.20
CA CYS A 21 -10.96 3.99 -1.64
C CYS A 21 -11.31 2.56 -2.06
N ALA A 22 -12.00 1.83 -1.19
CA ALA A 22 -12.36 0.45 -1.42
C ALA A 22 -13.77 0.36 -2.01
N ASP A 23 -13.92 -0.24 -3.19
CA ASP A 23 -15.25 -0.65 -3.65
C ASP A 23 -15.78 -1.75 -2.72
N LYS A 24 -17.08 -1.68 -2.38
CA LYS A 24 -17.69 -2.68 -1.50
C LYS A 24 -17.75 -4.04 -2.16
N THR A 25 -18.34 -4.08 -3.36
CA THR A 25 -18.67 -5.33 -4.06
C THR A 25 -17.44 -5.92 -4.73
N GLY A 26 -17.21 -7.23 -4.55
CA GLY A 26 -16.04 -7.90 -5.12
C GLY A 26 -14.71 -7.60 -4.40
N THR A 27 -14.62 -6.53 -3.59
CA THR A 27 -13.43 -6.16 -2.81
C THR A 27 -13.58 -6.54 -1.33
N LEU A 28 -14.48 -5.89 -0.59
CA LEU A 28 -14.75 -6.17 0.82
C LEU A 28 -15.72 -7.31 1.01
N THR A 29 -16.57 -7.54 0.01
CA THR A 29 -17.50 -8.66 -0.04
C THR A 29 -17.12 -9.62 -1.16
N GLU A 30 -17.57 -10.86 -1.07
CA GLU A 30 -17.53 -11.81 -2.17
C GLU A 30 -18.55 -11.40 -3.25
N SER A 31 -18.34 -11.89 -4.47
CA SER A 31 -19.27 -11.66 -5.58
C SER A 31 -20.49 -12.58 -5.45
N GLY A 32 -21.22 -12.49 -4.34
CA GLY A 32 -22.36 -13.34 -4.08
C GLY A 32 -23.16 -12.88 -2.87
N MET A 33 -24.33 -13.51 -2.74
CA MET A 33 -25.23 -13.31 -1.61
C MET A 33 -25.39 -14.64 -0.87
N ARG A 34 -25.88 -14.59 0.35
CA ARG A 34 -26.37 -15.77 1.08
C ARG A 34 -27.74 -15.49 1.64
N VAL A 35 -28.57 -16.52 1.74
CA VAL A 35 -29.82 -16.46 2.51
C VAL A 35 -29.43 -16.47 3.98
N CYS A 36 -29.82 -15.46 4.73
CA CYS A 36 -29.58 -15.41 6.18
C CYS A 36 -30.82 -15.75 6.97
N GLU A 37 -32.02 -15.50 6.44
CA GLU A 37 -33.27 -15.76 7.11
C GLU A 37 -34.39 -15.95 6.08
N VAL A 38 -35.36 -16.78 6.41
CA VAL A 38 -36.64 -16.89 5.69
C VAL A 38 -37.75 -16.71 6.71
N GLU A 39 -38.43 -15.59 6.60
CA GLU A 39 -39.52 -15.23 7.50
C GLU A 39 -40.87 -15.59 6.84
N GLU A 40 -41.51 -16.66 7.32
CA GLU A 40 -42.82 -17.07 6.82
C GLU A 40 -43.88 -16.08 7.27
N LEU A 41 -44.75 -15.69 6.34
CA LEU A 41 -45.84 -14.76 6.61
C LEU A 41 -47.11 -15.56 6.93
N ASP A 42 -47.87 -15.12 7.94
CA ASP A 42 -49.12 -15.74 8.32
C ASP A 42 -50.12 -15.75 7.17
N GLY A 43 -50.46 -16.92 6.68
CA GLY A 43 -51.43 -17.12 5.59
C GLY A 43 -51.90 -18.55 5.54
N ALA A 44 -53.22 -18.72 5.45
CA ALA A 44 -53.94 -19.97 5.59
C ALA A 44 -53.46 -21.12 4.68
N GLY A 45 -53.40 -22.33 5.26
CA GLY A 45 -53.60 -23.61 4.60
C GLY A 45 -52.75 -23.97 3.41
N ARG A 46 -51.41 -23.85 3.52
CA ARG A 46 -50.47 -24.24 2.45
C ARG A 46 -50.28 -25.74 2.43
N GLN A 47 -50.30 -26.34 1.25
CA GLN A 47 -49.90 -27.75 1.05
C GLN A 47 -48.38 -27.86 0.87
N GLU A 48 -47.71 -26.80 0.34
CA GLU A 48 -46.31 -26.80 -0.04
C GLU A 48 -45.44 -26.11 1.00
N SER A 49 -44.28 -26.69 1.33
CA SER A 49 -43.30 -26.05 2.23
C SER A 49 -42.58 -24.91 1.51
N VAL A 50 -42.25 -23.84 2.23
CA VAL A 50 -41.48 -22.70 1.69
C VAL A 50 -40.12 -23.17 1.14
N ALA A 51 -39.50 -24.14 1.83
CA ALA A 51 -38.21 -24.68 1.42
C ALA A 51 -38.30 -25.42 0.08
N ASP A 52 -39.35 -26.23 -0.12
CA ASP A 52 -39.55 -26.96 -1.38
C ASP A 52 -39.85 -26.01 -2.54
N VAL A 53 -40.64 -24.97 -2.31
CA VAL A 53 -40.94 -23.95 -3.32
C VAL A 53 -39.67 -23.21 -3.73
N LEU A 54 -38.85 -22.76 -2.77
CA LEU A 54 -37.61 -22.06 -3.05
C LEU A 54 -36.61 -22.95 -3.80
N ALA A 55 -36.50 -24.22 -3.39
CA ALA A 55 -35.66 -25.19 -4.09
C ALA A 55 -36.14 -25.45 -5.52
N ALA A 56 -37.47 -25.60 -5.71
CA ALA A 56 -38.05 -25.79 -7.04
C ALA A 56 -37.87 -24.58 -7.97
N LEU A 57 -38.06 -23.35 -7.46
CA LEU A 57 -37.82 -22.12 -8.20
C LEU A 57 -36.37 -21.99 -8.63
N ALA A 58 -35.43 -22.27 -7.72
CA ALA A 58 -34.01 -22.22 -8.00
C ALA A 58 -33.60 -23.26 -9.06
N ALA A 59 -34.12 -24.47 -8.98
CA ALA A 59 -33.84 -25.53 -9.95
C ALA A 59 -34.42 -25.24 -11.35
N ALA A 60 -35.53 -24.49 -11.43
CA ALA A 60 -36.17 -24.12 -12.69
C ALA A 60 -35.49 -22.92 -13.40
N ASP A 61 -34.63 -22.19 -12.73
CA ASP A 61 -33.94 -21.01 -13.32
C ASP A 61 -32.65 -21.44 -14.05
N ALA A 62 -32.71 -21.43 -15.38
CA ALA A 62 -31.57 -21.80 -16.22
C ALA A 62 -30.39 -20.78 -16.19
N ARG A 63 -30.64 -19.54 -15.74
CA ARG A 63 -29.64 -18.46 -15.64
C ARG A 63 -29.84 -17.69 -14.34
N PRO A 64 -29.55 -18.31 -13.20
CA PRO A 64 -29.82 -17.71 -11.92
C PRO A 64 -28.97 -16.46 -11.69
N ASN A 65 -29.62 -15.38 -11.26
CA ASN A 65 -28.93 -14.20 -10.77
C ASN A 65 -28.33 -14.46 -9.37
N ALA A 66 -27.52 -13.54 -8.83
CA ALA A 66 -26.86 -13.71 -7.54
C ALA A 66 -27.80 -14.04 -6.37
N SER A 67 -29.03 -13.52 -6.38
CA SER A 67 -30.04 -13.83 -5.35
C SER A 67 -30.59 -15.25 -5.51
N MET A 68 -30.85 -15.66 -6.75
CA MET A 68 -31.35 -17.02 -7.02
C MET A 68 -30.25 -18.07 -6.81
N GLN A 69 -28.97 -17.73 -7.08
CA GLN A 69 -27.83 -18.59 -6.73
C GLN A 69 -27.74 -18.80 -5.22
N ALA A 70 -27.92 -17.72 -4.44
CA ALA A 70 -27.92 -17.82 -2.97
C ALA A 70 -29.05 -18.70 -2.45
N ILE A 71 -30.24 -18.64 -3.09
CA ILE A 71 -31.37 -19.52 -2.77
C ILE A 71 -31.06 -20.97 -3.15
N ALA A 72 -30.48 -21.22 -4.32
CA ALA A 72 -30.03 -22.55 -4.74
C ALA A 72 -28.97 -23.14 -3.80
N GLU A 73 -28.05 -22.31 -3.30
CA GLU A 73 -27.05 -22.71 -2.29
C GLU A 73 -27.67 -23.02 -0.92
N ALA A 74 -28.76 -22.38 -0.54
CA ALA A 74 -29.42 -22.61 0.74
C ALA A 74 -30.39 -23.81 0.70
N PHE A 75 -31.02 -24.06 -0.44
CA PHE A 75 -32.07 -25.08 -0.63
C PHE A 75 -31.66 -26.08 -1.73
N HIS A 76 -30.87 -27.09 -1.35
CA HIS A 76 -30.20 -28.02 -2.28
C HIS A 76 -31.09 -29.18 -2.79
N SER A 77 -32.31 -29.38 -2.25
CA SER A 77 -33.10 -30.55 -2.51
C SER A 77 -34.41 -30.20 -3.22
N PRO A 78 -34.38 -29.94 -4.54
CA PRO A 78 -35.61 -29.65 -5.27
C PRO A 78 -36.56 -30.87 -5.29
N PRO A 79 -37.84 -30.65 -5.08
CA PRO A 79 -38.82 -31.73 -4.99
C PRO A 79 -39.16 -32.42 -6.34
N GLY A 80 -38.53 -31.98 -7.43
CA GLY A 80 -38.71 -32.59 -8.75
C GLY A 80 -40.02 -32.23 -9.44
N TRP A 81 -40.62 -31.09 -9.11
CA TRP A 81 -41.89 -30.65 -9.69
C TRP A 81 -41.79 -30.38 -11.19
N VAL A 82 -42.84 -30.68 -11.92
CA VAL A 82 -42.87 -30.48 -13.37
C VAL A 82 -43.16 -29.01 -13.69
N VAL A 83 -42.25 -28.36 -14.40
CA VAL A 83 -42.42 -26.98 -14.87
C VAL A 83 -43.50 -26.94 -15.97
N GLY A 84 -44.52 -26.13 -15.79
CA GLY A 84 -45.56 -25.84 -16.77
C GLY A 84 -45.23 -24.58 -17.59
N ALA A 85 -44.89 -23.47 -16.91
CA ALA A 85 -44.46 -22.22 -17.51
C ALA A 85 -43.38 -21.57 -16.67
N ASN A 86 -42.51 -20.75 -17.30
CA ASN A 86 -41.42 -20.05 -16.63
C ASN A 86 -41.33 -18.58 -17.08
N ALA A 87 -41.31 -17.67 -16.14
CA ALA A 87 -41.05 -16.25 -16.35
C ALA A 87 -39.67 -15.88 -15.77
N PRO A 88 -38.63 -15.76 -16.60
CA PRO A 88 -37.29 -15.40 -16.13
C PRO A 88 -37.23 -13.96 -15.60
N PHE A 89 -36.31 -13.71 -14.68
CA PHE A 89 -36.13 -12.38 -14.11
C PHE A 89 -35.86 -11.32 -15.17
N LYS A 90 -36.54 -10.19 -15.07
CA LYS A 90 -36.29 -8.98 -15.87
C LYS A 90 -36.13 -7.78 -14.96
N SER A 91 -35.10 -6.98 -15.18
CA SER A 91 -34.84 -5.76 -14.39
C SER A 91 -36.00 -4.75 -14.45
N ALA A 92 -36.77 -4.74 -15.52
CA ALA A 92 -37.93 -3.85 -15.70
C ALA A 92 -39.10 -4.25 -14.79
N THR A 93 -39.34 -5.55 -14.60
CA THR A 93 -40.44 -6.06 -13.78
C THR A 93 -40.04 -6.40 -12.37
N LYS A 94 -38.74 -6.60 -12.10
CA LYS A 94 -38.13 -6.92 -10.80
C LYS A 94 -38.68 -8.20 -10.11
N TRP A 95 -39.25 -9.12 -10.87
CA TRP A 95 -39.70 -10.43 -10.38
C TRP A 95 -39.40 -11.53 -11.41
N SER A 96 -39.38 -12.76 -10.94
CA SER A 96 -39.39 -14.01 -11.72
C SER A 96 -40.39 -14.99 -11.12
N GLY A 97 -40.75 -16.03 -11.85
CA GLY A 97 -41.68 -17.01 -11.35
C GLY A 97 -41.79 -18.26 -12.21
N VAL A 98 -42.40 -19.29 -11.65
CA VAL A 98 -42.63 -20.57 -12.29
C VAL A 98 -44.05 -21.07 -11.95
N SER A 99 -44.75 -21.55 -12.96
CA SER A 99 -45.98 -22.30 -12.79
C SER A 99 -45.67 -23.79 -12.82
N PHE A 100 -45.89 -24.49 -11.74
CA PHE A 100 -45.68 -25.93 -11.64
C PHE A 100 -47.01 -26.66 -11.86
N ARG A 101 -46.98 -27.82 -12.53
CA ARG A 101 -48.14 -28.69 -12.63
C ARG A 101 -48.46 -29.23 -11.25
N ASP A 102 -49.73 -29.13 -10.86
CA ASP A 102 -50.27 -29.63 -9.59
C ASP A 102 -49.72 -28.93 -8.31
N HIS A 103 -48.78 -27.96 -8.43
CA HIS A 103 -48.18 -27.27 -7.29
C HIS A 103 -48.33 -25.74 -7.35
N GLY A 104 -49.17 -25.24 -8.27
CA GLY A 104 -49.52 -23.81 -8.36
C GLY A 104 -48.54 -22.90 -9.04
N ASN A 105 -48.80 -21.59 -8.93
CA ASN A 105 -47.99 -20.54 -9.55
C ASN A 105 -47.19 -19.80 -8.48
N TRP A 106 -45.88 -19.73 -8.65
CA TRP A 106 -44.99 -19.14 -7.65
C TRP A 106 -44.20 -18.01 -8.26
N VAL A 107 -44.14 -16.89 -7.55
CA VAL A 107 -43.37 -15.72 -7.94
C VAL A 107 -42.45 -15.31 -6.83
N ILE A 108 -41.25 -14.84 -7.21
CA ILE A 108 -40.28 -14.28 -6.30
C ILE A 108 -39.74 -12.96 -6.86
N GLY A 109 -39.70 -11.91 -6.05
CA GLY A 109 -39.29 -10.60 -6.56
C GLY A 109 -39.23 -9.54 -5.49
N ALA A 110 -39.05 -8.29 -5.95
CA ALA A 110 -38.94 -7.14 -5.07
C ALA A 110 -40.29 -6.85 -4.36
N PRO A 111 -40.29 -6.69 -3.03
CA PRO A 111 -41.53 -6.43 -2.28
C PRO A 111 -42.26 -5.15 -2.73
N ASP A 112 -41.50 -4.09 -3.11
CA ASP A 112 -42.04 -2.82 -3.58
C ASP A 112 -42.81 -2.91 -4.90
N VAL A 113 -42.67 -4.02 -5.63
CA VAL A 113 -43.36 -4.27 -6.90
C VAL A 113 -44.53 -5.25 -6.71
N LEU A 114 -44.39 -6.23 -5.81
CA LEU A 114 -45.34 -7.33 -5.65
C LEU A 114 -46.38 -7.08 -4.56
N LEU A 115 -46.15 -6.12 -3.65
CA LEU A 115 -47.01 -5.82 -2.51
C LEU A 115 -47.65 -4.45 -2.60
N ASP A 116 -48.83 -4.31 -2.04
CA ASP A 116 -49.40 -3.01 -1.70
C ASP A 116 -48.51 -2.36 -0.61
N PRO A 117 -48.02 -1.12 -0.81
CA PRO A 117 -47.21 -0.39 0.18
C PRO A 117 -47.86 -0.29 1.56
N ALA A 118 -49.19 -0.30 1.65
CA ALA A 118 -49.93 -0.25 2.91
C ALA A 118 -50.01 -1.60 3.65
N SER A 119 -49.58 -2.68 3.02
CA SER A 119 -49.64 -4.04 3.61
C SER A 119 -48.69 -4.22 4.78
N VAL A 120 -48.99 -5.12 5.69
CA VAL A 120 -48.14 -5.49 6.83
C VAL A 120 -46.81 -6.07 6.31
N ALA A 121 -46.85 -6.93 5.30
CA ALA A 121 -45.69 -7.56 4.70
C ALA A 121 -44.75 -6.53 4.04
N ALA A 122 -45.29 -5.49 3.38
CA ALA A 122 -44.48 -4.41 2.80
C ALA A 122 -43.72 -3.65 3.88
N ARG A 123 -44.40 -3.23 4.97
CA ARG A 123 -43.76 -2.55 6.10
C ARG A 123 -42.68 -3.39 6.79
N GLN A 124 -42.90 -4.70 6.87
CA GLN A 124 -41.96 -5.66 7.43
C GLN A 124 -40.73 -5.78 6.53
N ALA A 125 -40.92 -5.96 5.22
CA ALA A 125 -39.85 -5.97 4.24
C ALA A 125 -39.02 -4.66 4.24
N GLU A 126 -39.68 -3.50 4.36
CA GLU A 126 -39.05 -2.20 4.46
C GLU A 126 -38.19 -2.08 5.73
N ARG A 127 -38.70 -2.55 6.89
CA ARG A 127 -37.97 -2.55 8.16
C ARG A 127 -36.72 -3.42 8.11
N ILE A 128 -36.79 -4.59 7.49
CA ILE A 128 -35.63 -5.47 7.28
C ILE A 128 -34.67 -4.83 6.28
N GLY A 129 -35.18 -4.28 5.18
CA GLY A 129 -34.38 -3.54 4.19
C GLY A 129 -33.65 -2.32 4.76
N ALA A 130 -34.24 -1.65 5.74
CA ALA A 130 -33.63 -0.54 6.47
C ALA A 130 -32.39 -0.95 7.31
N GLN A 131 -32.20 -2.24 7.56
CA GLN A 131 -30.99 -2.80 8.18
C GLN A 131 -29.87 -3.09 7.16
N GLY A 132 -30.06 -2.73 5.89
CA GLY A 132 -29.06 -2.95 4.84
C GLY A 132 -29.14 -4.33 4.20
N LEU A 133 -30.13 -5.13 4.55
CA LEU A 133 -30.37 -6.47 3.99
C LEU A 133 -31.19 -6.38 2.71
N ARG A 134 -31.02 -7.33 1.82
CA ARG A 134 -31.85 -7.47 0.63
C ARG A 134 -33.02 -8.39 0.93
N VAL A 135 -34.24 -7.92 0.71
CA VAL A 135 -35.43 -8.69 0.93
C VAL A 135 -36.07 -9.02 -0.42
N LEU A 136 -36.43 -10.28 -0.61
CA LEU A 136 -37.30 -10.75 -1.70
C LEU A 136 -38.59 -11.30 -1.10
N LEU A 137 -39.70 -11.04 -1.77
CA LEU A 137 -40.96 -11.66 -1.46
C LEU A 137 -41.13 -12.96 -2.25
N LEU A 138 -41.39 -14.04 -1.56
CA LEU A 138 -41.99 -15.24 -2.14
C LEU A 138 -43.51 -15.15 -2.01
N ALA A 139 -44.23 -15.32 -3.12
CA ALA A 139 -45.69 -15.24 -3.14
C ALA A 139 -46.30 -16.28 -4.09
N ALA A 140 -47.54 -16.67 -3.80
CA ALA A 140 -48.35 -17.48 -4.69
C ALA A 140 -49.12 -16.55 -5.65
N GLY A 141 -49.02 -16.80 -6.95
CA GLY A 141 -49.70 -16.04 -8.00
C GLY A 141 -51.09 -16.62 -8.32
N SER A 142 -52.08 -15.77 -8.54
CA SER A 142 -53.45 -16.18 -8.90
C SER A 142 -53.57 -16.64 -10.35
N VAL A 143 -52.58 -16.30 -11.22
CA VAL A 143 -52.54 -16.65 -12.65
C VAL A 143 -51.23 -17.32 -13.00
N ALA A 144 -51.17 -18.06 -14.08
CA ALA A 144 -49.94 -18.66 -14.58
C ALA A 144 -48.93 -17.54 -14.97
N VAL A 145 -47.63 -17.80 -14.78
CA VAL A 145 -46.57 -16.79 -14.94
C VAL A 145 -46.35 -16.34 -16.39
N ASP A 146 -46.83 -17.08 -17.36
CA ASP A 146 -46.86 -16.74 -18.79
C ASP A 146 -48.13 -16.00 -19.23
N HIS A 147 -49.09 -15.80 -18.34
CA HIS A 147 -50.31 -15.07 -18.63
C HIS A 147 -50.03 -13.57 -18.85
N ALA A 148 -50.78 -12.94 -19.72
CA ALA A 148 -50.61 -11.50 -20.07
C ALA A 148 -50.75 -10.55 -18.84
N GLN A 149 -51.50 -10.96 -17.83
CA GLN A 149 -51.72 -10.21 -16.58
C GLN A 149 -50.79 -10.67 -15.41
N ALA A 150 -49.78 -11.48 -15.68
CA ALA A 150 -48.88 -11.94 -14.65
C ALA A 150 -48.11 -10.79 -14.02
N PRO A 151 -47.87 -10.83 -12.70
CA PRO A 151 -48.10 -11.93 -11.76
C PRO A 151 -49.56 -12.03 -11.26
N GLY A 152 -50.46 -11.12 -11.66
CA GLY A 152 -51.85 -11.05 -11.16
C GLY A 152 -51.90 -10.62 -9.69
N GLN A 153 -52.97 -11.06 -9.00
CA GLN A 153 -53.00 -10.93 -7.54
C GLN A 153 -52.06 -11.97 -6.92
N VAL A 154 -51.21 -11.50 -6.00
CA VAL A 154 -50.25 -12.33 -5.29
C VAL A 154 -50.64 -12.45 -3.83
N THR A 155 -50.55 -13.67 -3.28
CA THR A 155 -50.67 -13.94 -1.85
C THR A 155 -49.26 -14.04 -1.27
N PRO A 156 -48.86 -13.14 -0.36
CA PRO A 156 -47.57 -13.19 0.30
C PRO A 156 -47.35 -14.48 1.07
N VAL A 157 -46.19 -15.09 0.97
CA VAL A 157 -45.87 -16.39 1.56
C VAL A 157 -44.68 -16.31 2.50
N ALA A 158 -43.58 -15.71 2.06
CA ALA A 158 -42.42 -15.54 2.90
C ALA A 158 -41.56 -14.35 2.43
N LEU A 159 -40.85 -13.76 3.34
CA LEU A 159 -39.75 -12.82 3.05
C LEU A 159 -38.46 -13.60 3.09
N VAL A 160 -37.76 -13.63 1.98
CA VAL A 160 -36.41 -14.22 1.85
C VAL A 160 -35.41 -13.14 2.04
N VAL A 161 -34.68 -13.18 3.16
CA VAL A 161 -33.70 -12.17 3.53
C VAL A 161 -32.32 -12.62 3.11
N LEU A 162 -31.66 -11.79 2.30
CA LEU A 162 -30.35 -12.07 1.79
C LEU A 162 -29.36 -11.00 2.26
N GLU A 163 -28.14 -11.44 2.54
CA GLU A 163 -27.02 -10.55 2.83
C GLU A 163 -25.85 -10.80 1.90
N GLN A 164 -25.01 -9.79 1.72
CA GLN A 164 -23.74 -9.98 1.01
C GLN A 164 -22.75 -10.71 1.92
N LYS A 165 -22.06 -11.70 1.37
CA LYS A 165 -20.98 -12.40 2.07
C LYS A 165 -19.80 -11.45 2.25
N VAL A 166 -19.58 -10.97 3.47
CA VAL A 166 -18.37 -10.23 3.82
C VAL A 166 -17.17 -11.19 3.78
N ARG A 167 -16.06 -10.77 3.21
CA ARG A 167 -14.85 -11.59 3.18
C ARG A 167 -14.33 -11.82 4.60
N PRO A 168 -13.95 -13.04 4.96
CA PRO A 168 -13.48 -13.34 6.32
C PRO A 168 -12.19 -12.60 6.68
N ASP A 169 -11.35 -12.28 5.68
CA ASP A 169 -10.07 -11.59 5.84
C ASP A 169 -10.16 -10.04 5.71
N ALA A 170 -11.37 -9.50 5.43
CA ALA A 170 -11.54 -8.06 5.21
C ALA A 170 -11.29 -7.24 6.49
N ARG A 171 -11.80 -7.71 7.65
CA ARG A 171 -11.61 -7.01 8.93
C ARG A 171 -10.15 -6.92 9.33
N GLU A 172 -9.41 -8.04 9.29
CA GLU A 172 -7.97 -8.05 9.59
C GLU A 172 -7.18 -7.13 8.66
N THR A 173 -7.59 -7.06 7.39
CA THR A 173 -7.01 -6.16 6.39
C THR A 173 -7.21 -4.69 6.77
N LEU A 174 -8.41 -4.32 7.21
CA LEU A 174 -8.73 -2.96 7.63
C LEU A 174 -7.99 -2.57 8.91
N ASP A 175 -7.90 -3.48 9.88
CA ASP A 175 -7.14 -3.29 11.12
C ASP A 175 -5.65 -3.07 10.81
N TYR A 176 -5.09 -3.81 9.86
CA TYR A 176 -3.72 -3.59 9.40
C TYR A 176 -3.54 -2.19 8.80
N PHE A 177 -4.45 -1.74 7.95
CA PHE A 177 -4.39 -0.39 7.38
C PHE A 177 -4.44 0.69 8.45
N ALA A 178 -5.31 0.54 9.44
CA ALA A 178 -5.41 1.47 10.58
C ALA A 178 -4.08 1.55 11.36
N VAL A 179 -3.44 0.42 11.66
CA VAL A 179 -2.11 0.37 12.31
C VAL A 179 -1.04 1.06 11.46
N GLN A 180 -1.18 1.04 10.14
CA GLN A 180 -0.26 1.68 9.20
C GLN A 180 -0.59 3.16 8.91
N ASN A 181 -1.55 3.75 9.62
CA ASN A 181 -2.08 5.10 9.39
C ASN A 181 -2.55 5.29 7.93
N VAL A 182 -3.23 4.29 7.39
CA VAL A 182 -3.93 4.34 6.10
C VAL A 182 -5.42 4.36 6.39
N SER A 183 -6.11 5.43 6.00
CA SER A 183 -7.56 5.50 6.13
C SER A 183 -8.24 4.75 4.99
N VAL A 184 -9.34 4.07 5.31
CA VAL A 184 -10.13 3.36 4.30
C VAL A 184 -11.48 4.04 4.15
N LYS A 185 -11.85 4.35 2.90
CA LYS A 185 -13.15 4.89 2.51
C LYS A 185 -13.87 3.83 1.69
N VAL A 186 -15.04 3.40 2.15
CA VAL A 186 -15.87 2.43 1.43
C VAL A 186 -16.78 3.16 0.46
N ILE A 187 -16.69 2.84 -0.82
CA ILE A 187 -17.42 3.52 -1.88
C ILE A 187 -18.22 2.47 -2.68
N SER A 188 -19.53 2.65 -2.79
CA SER A 188 -20.37 1.69 -3.49
C SER A 188 -21.54 2.36 -4.22
N GLY A 189 -21.97 1.77 -5.32
CA GLY A 189 -23.23 2.11 -5.99
C GLY A 189 -24.48 1.63 -5.25
N ASP A 190 -24.32 0.80 -4.21
CA ASP A 190 -25.43 0.29 -3.40
C ASP A 190 -26.00 1.36 -2.46
N ASN A 191 -27.19 1.08 -1.90
CA ASN A 191 -27.83 1.96 -0.92
C ASN A 191 -26.89 2.25 0.27
N ALA A 192 -26.88 3.50 0.73
CA ALA A 192 -26.02 3.96 1.85
C ALA A 192 -26.20 3.12 3.11
N VAL A 193 -27.42 2.73 3.45
CA VAL A 193 -27.72 1.89 4.61
C VAL A 193 -27.03 0.51 4.48
N SER A 194 -27.09 -0.11 3.30
CA SER A 194 -26.41 -1.40 3.05
C SER A 194 -24.90 -1.27 3.10
N VAL A 195 -24.35 -0.13 2.67
CA VAL A 195 -22.90 0.14 2.74
C VAL A 195 -22.48 0.34 4.19
N GLY A 196 -23.24 1.12 4.95
CA GLY A 196 -23.02 1.34 6.38
C GLY A 196 -23.06 0.04 7.19
N ALA A 197 -24.05 -0.80 6.95
CA ALA A 197 -24.17 -2.09 7.63
C ALA A 197 -22.97 -3.02 7.38
N VAL A 198 -22.41 -3.02 6.17
CA VAL A 198 -21.18 -3.77 5.85
C VAL A 198 -19.98 -3.12 6.50
N ALA A 199 -19.87 -1.79 6.48
CA ALA A 199 -18.78 -1.05 7.10
C ALA A 199 -18.72 -1.28 8.63
N ASP A 200 -19.87 -1.23 9.31
CA ASP A 200 -19.97 -1.47 10.75
C ASP A 200 -19.55 -2.90 11.14
N ARG A 201 -19.98 -3.92 10.36
CA ARG A 201 -19.54 -5.31 10.56
C ARG A 201 -18.03 -5.47 10.41
N LEU A 202 -17.41 -4.64 9.60
CA LEU A 202 -15.97 -4.61 9.38
C LEU A 202 -15.21 -3.76 10.40
N GLY A 203 -15.92 -3.11 11.35
CA GLY A 203 -15.32 -2.24 12.35
C GLY A 203 -15.02 -0.82 11.88
N LEU A 204 -15.52 -0.44 10.71
CA LEU A 204 -15.48 0.94 10.22
C LEU A 204 -16.73 1.68 10.74
N HIS A 205 -16.66 2.13 11.99
CA HIS A 205 -17.77 2.83 12.63
C HIS A 205 -17.94 4.24 12.07
N GLY A 206 -19.20 4.66 11.92
CA GLY A 206 -19.61 5.97 11.46
C GLY A 206 -20.85 5.92 10.57
N GLU A 207 -21.49 7.06 10.38
CA GLU A 207 -22.65 7.16 9.50
C GLU A 207 -22.23 6.98 8.02
N ALA A 208 -23.06 6.29 7.26
CA ALA A 208 -22.90 6.14 5.83
C ALA A 208 -23.55 7.32 5.10
N MET A 209 -22.80 7.99 4.24
CA MET A 209 -23.32 9.12 3.46
C MET A 209 -23.98 8.65 2.17
N ASP A 210 -25.15 9.19 1.87
CA ASP A 210 -25.78 9.02 0.55
C ASP A 210 -25.13 9.99 -0.45
N ALA A 211 -24.53 9.46 -1.51
CA ALA A 211 -23.81 10.27 -2.50
C ALA A 211 -24.67 11.29 -3.27
N ARG A 212 -26.00 11.21 -3.16
CA ARG A 212 -26.91 12.25 -3.70
C ARG A 212 -26.82 13.56 -2.91
N ALA A 213 -26.38 13.51 -1.67
CA ALA A 213 -26.16 14.66 -0.81
C ALA A 213 -24.71 15.17 -0.81
N LEU A 214 -23.81 14.56 -1.62
CA LEU A 214 -22.42 15.01 -1.71
C LEU A 214 -22.34 16.40 -2.35
N PRO A 215 -21.52 17.29 -1.78
CA PRO A 215 -21.24 18.60 -2.38
C PRO A 215 -20.62 18.46 -3.78
N THR A 216 -20.87 19.45 -4.63
CA THR A 216 -20.26 19.52 -5.97
C THR A 216 -18.95 20.31 -6.00
N GLY A 217 -18.71 21.14 -4.99
CA GLY A 217 -17.46 21.88 -4.79
C GLY A 217 -16.34 20.95 -4.33
N ARG A 218 -15.15 21.10 -4.93
CA ARG A 218 -14.01 20.19 -4.65
C ARG A 218 -13.55 20.28 -3.19
N GLU A 219 -13.44 21.48 -2.61
CA GLU A 219 -13.02 21.70 -1.22
C GLU A 219 -14.06 21.18 -0.23
N GLU A 220 -15.34 21.55 -0.41
CA GLU A 220 -16.44 21.05 0.41
C GLU A 220 -16.59 19.54 0.36
N LEU A 221 -16.35 18.94 -0.84
CA LEU A 221 -16.35 17.49 -1.01
C LEU A 221 -15.21 16.85 -0.20
N ALA A 222 -14.02 17.41 -0.25
CA ALA A 222 -12.87 16.87 0.48
C ALA A 222 -13.08 16.95 2.01
N ASP A 223 -13.60 18.06 2.54
CA ASP A 223 -13.96 18.21 3.96
C ASP A 223 -15.02 17.18 4.38
N THR A 224 -16.02 16.94 3.50
CA THR A 224 -17.04 15.91 3.74
C THR A 224 -16.41 14.51 3.78
N LEU A 225 -15.46 14.24 2.87
CA LEU A 225 -14.78 12.95 2.83
C LEU A 225 -13.93 12.69 4.08
N ASP A 226 -13.38 13.73 4.71
CA ASP A 226 -12.64 13.57 5.96
C ASP A 226 -13.56 13.13 7.12
N SER A 227 -14.83 13.56 7.09
CA SER A 227 -15.80 13.29 8.15
C SER A 227 -16.48 11.93 8.05
N TYR A 228 -16.59 11.33 6.84
CA TYR A 228 -17.30 10.07 6.61
C TYR A 228 -16.38 8.96 6.13
N THR A 229 -16.68 7.72 6.51
CA THR A 229 -15.90 6.53 6.13
C THR A 229 -16.57 5.70 5.05
N SER A 230 -17.90 5.81 4.87
CA SER A 230 -18.65 5.01 3.91
C SER A 230 -19.64 5.84 3.10
N PHE A 231 -19.75 5.52 1.80
CA PHE A 231 -20.53 6.26 0.82
C PHE A 231 -21.34 5.30 -0.05
N GLY A 232 -22.67 5.49 -0.06
CA GLY A 232 -23.57 4.69 -0.87
C GLY A 232 -24.17 5.47 -2.03
N ARG A 233 -24.73 4.77 -3.04
CA ARG A 233 -25.30 5.32 -4.27
C ARG A 233 -24.33 6.19 -5.07
N VAL A 234 -23.05 5.88 -4.97
CA VAL A 234 -21.99 6.61 -5.67
C VAL A 234 -21.98 6.23 -7.14
N ARG A 235 -22.13 7.21 -8.02
CA ARG A 235 -22.05 7.04 -9.46
C ARG A 235 -20.58 7.01 -9.93
N PRO A 236 -20.29 6.49 -11.13
CA PRO A 236 -18.93 6.44 -11.66
C PRO A 236 -18.23 7.80 -11.74
N ASP A 237 -18.98 8.86 -12.12
CA ASP A 237 -18.48 10.23 -12.14
C ASP A 237 -18.14 10.76 -10.74
N GLN A 238 -18.95 10.39 -9.75
CA GLN A 238 -18.70 10.74 -8.34
C GLN A 238 -17.52 9.95 -7.74
N LYS A 239 -17.33 8.67 -8.09
CA LYS A 239 -16.11 7.91 -7.69
C LYS A 239 -14.84 8.63 -8.12
N ARG A 240 -14.83 9.14 -9.35
CA ARG A 240 -13.74 9.95 -9.87
C ARG A 240 -13.57 11.27 -9.13
N ALA A 241 -14.67 11.98 -8.85
CA ALA A 241 -14.64 13.24 -8.10
C ALA A 241 -14.10 13.06 -6.67
N ILE A 242 -14.47 11.97 -6.00
CA ILE A 242 -13.95 11.60 -4.66
C ILE A 242 -12.43 11.42 -4.70
N VAL A 243 -11.90 10.68 -5.67
CA VAL A 243 -10.45 10.51 -5.83
C VAL A 243 -9.75 11.86 -5.99
N HIS A 244 -10.24 12.71 -6.89
CA HIS A 244 -9.65 14.03 -7.12
C HIS A 244 -9.76 14.98 -5.92
N ALA A 245 -10.84 14.91 -5.15
CA ALA A 245 -11.01 15.70 -3.94
C ALA A 245 -9.98 15.31 -2.86
N LEU A 246 -9.81 14.02 -2.62
CA LEU A 246 -8.80 13.51 -1.69
C LEU A 246 -7.37 13.89 -2.12
N GLN A 247 -7.05 13.76 -3.42
CA GLN A 247 -5.76 14.17 -3.97
C GLN A 247 -5.51 15.68 -3.79
N SER A 248 -6.55 16.52 -3.90
CA SER A 248 -6.41 17.98 -3.72
C SER A 248 -6.09 18.38 -2.28
N HIS A 249 -6.49 17.56 -1.29
CA HIS A 249 -6.10 17.68 0.12
C HIS A 249 -4.73 17.06 0.44
N GLY A 250 -3.97 16.64 -0.58
CA GLY A 250 -2.61 16.13 -0.44
C GLY A 250 -2.52 14.64 -0.07
N HIS A 251 -3.63 13.90 -0.17
CA HIS A 251 -3.64 12.47 0.01
C HIS A 251 -3.06 11.73 -1.21
N THR A 252 -2.43 10.61 -0.96
CA THR A 252 -2.04 9.64 -1.99
C THR A 252 -3.05 8.51 -1.97
N VAL A 253 -3.89 8.47 -3.00
CA VAL A 253 -5.10 7.65 -3.05
C VAL A 253 -4.87 6.36 -3.82
N ALA A 254 -5.15 5.21 -3.17
CA ALA A 254 -5.35 3.94 -3.86
C ALA A 254 -6.85 3.72 -4.07
N MET A 255 -7.25 3.37 -5.28
CA MET A 255 -8.63 2.99 -5.60
C MET A 255 -8.68 1.50 -5.95
N THR A 256 -9.59 0.75 -5.31
CA THR A 256 -9.85 -0.64 -5.68
C THR A 256 -11.20 -0.76 -6.40
N GLY A 257 -11.28 -1.63 -7.39
CA GLY A 257 -12.52 -1.89 -8.10
C GLY A 257 -12.42 -3.08 -9.05
N ASP A 258 -13.54 -3.67 -9.39
CA ASP A 258 -13.64 -4.82 -10.29
C ASP A 258 -14.55 -4.58 -11.50
N GLY A 259 -15.42 -3.58 -11.42
CA GLY A 259 -16.41 -3.24 -12.42
C GLY A 259 -15.94 -2.26 -13.50
N VAL A 260 -16.68 -2.23 -14.60
CA VAL A 260 -16.49 -1.22 -15.66
C VAL A 260 -16.76 0.20 -15.12
N ASN A 261 -17.61 0.31 -14.12
CA ASN A 261 -17.95 1.59 -13.46
C ASN A 261 -16.80 2.22 -12.70
N ASP A 262 -15.75 1.44 -12.40
CA ASP A 262 -14.59 1.89 -11.63
C ASP A 262 -13.44 2.37 -12.50
N VAL A 263 -13.47 2.11 -13.80
CA VAL A 263 -12.37 2.34 -14.75
C VAL A 263 -11.82 3.75 -14.68
N LEU A 264 -12.67 4.77 -14.63
CA LEU A 264 -12.23 6.17 -14.57
C LEU A 264 -11.58 6.50 -13.23
N ALA A 265 -12.15 6.04 -12.12
CA ALA A 265 -11.60 6.26 -10.79
C ALA A 265 -10.28 5.49 -10.58
N LEU A 266 -10.18 4.25 -11.09
CA LEU A 266 -8.95 3.45 -11.08
C LEU A 266 -7.82 4.14 -11.84
N LYS A 267 -8.14 4.75 -13.00
CA LYS A 267 -7.15 5.44 -13.84
C LYS A 267 -6.66 6.74 -13.22
N ASP A 268 -7.55 7.49 -12.56
CA ASP A 268 -7.25 8.80 -12.00
C ASP A 268 -6.66 8.73 -10.58
N ALA A 269 -6.79 7.61 -9.89
CA ALA A 269 -6.13 7.38 -8.60
C ALA A 269 -4.59 7.34 -8.77
N ASP A 270 -3.87 7.66 -7.69
CA ASP A 270 -2.40 7.51 -7.68
C ASP A 270 -2.01 6.04 -7.87
N ILE A 271 -2.84 5.13 -7.35
CA ILE A 271 -2.72 3.68 -7.56
C ILE A 271 -4.10 3.09 -7.81
N GLY A 272 -4.35 2.59 -9.00
CA GLY A 272 -5.50 1.75 -9.32
C GLY A 272 -5.19 0.28 -9.06
N VAL A 273 -6.04 -0.39 -8.30
CA VAL A 273 -5.93 -1.80 -7.96
C VAL A 273 -7.16 -2.55 -8.45
N ALA A 274 -6.99 -3.45 -9.41
CA ALA A 274 -8.07 -4.30 -9.90
C ALA A 274 -8.01 -5.70 -9.30
N MET A 275 -9.19 -6.31 -9.16
CA MET A 275 -9.28 -7.72 -8.82
C MET A 275 -9.03 -8.58 -10.08
N GLY A 276 -8.41 -9.74 -9.92
CA GLY A 276 -8.11 -10.64 -11.05
C GLY A 276 -9.38 -11.15 -11.77
N SER A 277 -10.48 -11.32 -11.04
CA SER A 277 -11.82 -11.63 -11.57
C SER A 277 -12.56 -10.42 -12.14
N GLY A 278 -12.01 -9.22 -11.99
CA GLY A 278 -12.62 -7.99 -12.47
C GLY A 278 -12.73 -7.91 -13.99
N SER A 279 -13.45 -6.90 -14.47
CA SER A 279 -13.65 -6.69 -15.90
C SER A 279 -12.31 -6.52 -16.65
N PRO A 280 -12.22 -6.94 -17.93
CA PRO A 280 -11.01 -6.70 -18.72
C PRO A 280 -10.63 -5.22 -18.77
N ALA A 281 -11.61 -4.31 -18.75
CA ALA A 281 -11.39 -2.87 -18.78
C ALA A 281 -10.76 -2.34 -17.48
N SER A 282 -11.27 -2.77 -16.32
CA SER A 282 -10.68 -2.39 -15.02
C SER A 282 -9.25 -2.95 -14.86
N ARG A 283 -9.02 -4.20 -15.27
CA ARG A 283 -7.67 -4.79 -15.25
C ARG A 283 -6.70 -4.10 -16.19
N ALA A 284 -7.17 -3.60 -17.33
CA ALA A 284 -6.30 -2.94 -18.32
C ALA A 284 -5.81 -1.56 -17.89
N VAL A 285 -6.57 -0.85 -17.03
CA VAL A 285 -6.21 0.52 -16.57
C VAL A 285 -5.55 0.53 -15.19
N ALA A 286 -5.68 -0.54 -14.42
CA ALA A 286 -5.13 -0.63 -13.08
C ALA A 286 -3.60 -0.81 -13.14
N GLN A 287 -2.87 -0.14 -12.28
CA GLN A 287 -1.42 -0.33 -12.13
C GLN A 287 -1.08 -1.63 -11.41
N ILE A 288 -2.02 -2.18 -10.64
CA ILE A 288 -1.86 -3.43 -9.90
C ILE A 288 -3.08 -4.31 -10.10
N VAL A 289 -2.85 -5.60 -10.32
CA VAL A 289 -3.91 -6.62 -10.41
C VAL A 289 -3.68 -7.69 -9.34
N LEU A 290 -4.68 -7.91 -8.47
CA LEU A 290 -4.66 -8.94 -7.43
C LEU A 290 -5.14 -10.28 -8.05
N LEU A 291 -4.21 -11.11 -8.49
CA LEU A 291 -4.49 -12.34 -9.24
C LEU A 291 -5.29 -13.39 -8.44
N ASN A 292 -5.15 -13.36 -7.12
CA ASN A 292 -5.85 -14.28 -6.21
C ASN A 292 -7.22 -13.77 -5.74
N ASN A 293 -7.66 -12.61 -6.23
CA ASN A 293 -8.92 -11.96 -5.84
C ASN A 293 -9.05 -11.68 -4.32
N ARG A 294 -7.93 -11.59 -3.59
CA ARG A 294 -7.94 -11.38 -2.14
C ARG A 294 -7.53 -9.96 -1.80
N PHE A 295 -8.44 -9.20 -1.19
CA PHE A 295 -8.16 -7.86 -0.68
C PHE A 295 -7.03 -7.85 0.36
N ALA A 296 -6.92 -8.90 1.17
CA ALA A 296 -5.84 -9.13 2.14
C ALA A 296 -4.43 -9.18 1.52
N THR A 297 -4.31 -9.27 0.21
CA THR A 297 -3.01 -9.17 -0.47
C THR A 297 -2.51 -7.73 -0.53
N LEU A 298 -3.39 -6.75 -0.58
CA LEU A 298 -3.03 -5.33 -0.73
C LEU A 298 -2.14 -4.78 0.40
N PRO A 299 -2.38 -5.06 1.70
CA PRO A 299 -1.47 -4.69 2.79
C PRO A 299 -0.04 -5.15 2.57
N HIS A 300 0.13 -6.39 2.11
CA HIS A 300 1.45 -6.94 1.84
C HIS A 300 2.16 -6.24 0.67
N VAL A 301 1.39 -5.82 -0.34
CA VAL A 301 1.91 -5.09 -1.51
C VAL A 301 2.33 -3.67 -1.10
N VAL A 302 1.51 -2.98 -0.29
CA VAL A 302 1.85 -1.67 0.30
C VAL A 302 3.10 -1.77 1.18
N GLY A 303 3.17 -2.77 2.06
CA GLY A 303 4.34 -3.01 2.91
C GLY A 303 5.61 -3.26 2.11
N GLU A 304 5.52 -4.02 1.01
CA GLU A 304 6.64 -4.27 0.11
C GLU A 304 7.09 -3.00 -0.61
N GLY A 305 6.17 -2.18 -1.10
CA GLY A 305 6.47 -0.87 -1.69
C GLY A 305 7.24 0.03 -0.70
N ARG A 306 6.77 0.12 0.54
CA ARG A 306 7.45 0.87 1.62
C ARG A 306 8.85 0.34 1.90
N ARG A 307 9.01 -0.98 1.95
CA ARG A 307 10.31 -1.64 2.12
C ARG A 307 11.28 -1.25 1.00
N VAL A 308 10.84 -1.38 -0.24
CA VAL A 308 11.69 -1.11 -1.42
C VAL A 308 12.14 0.34 -1.44
N ILE A 309 11.21 1.29 -1.34
CA ILE A 309 11.54 2.73 -1.40
C ILE A 309 12.43 3.16 -0.22
N GLY A 310 12.09 2.74 0.99
CA GLY A 310 12.90 3.10 2.16
C GLY A 310 14.32 2.51 2.11
N ASN A 311 14.48 1.32 1.54
CA ASN A 311 15.80 0.72 1.37
C ASN A 311 16.59 1.38 0.22
N ILE A 312 15.93 1.74 -0.89
CA ILE A 312 16.55 2.52 -1.98
C ILE A 312 17.05 3.87 -1.43
N GLU A 313 16.30 4.54 -0.58
CA GLU A 313 16.71 5.82 0.03
C GLU A 313 17.98 5.68 0.87
N ARG A 314 18.09 4.60 1.68
CA ARG A 314 19.30 4.31 2.47
C ARG A 314 20.51 4.04 1.58
N VAL A 315 20.35 3.19 0.59
CA VAL A 315 21.42 2.85 -0.37
C VAL A 315 21.85 4.09 -1.14
N ALA A 316 20.91 4.88 -1.64
CA ALA A 316 21.19 6.12 -2.37
C ALA A 316 21.99 7.13 -1.53
N ASN A 317 21.68 7.25 -0.22
CA ASN A 317 22.44 8.11 0.69
C ASN A 317 23.90 7.67 0.80
N LEU A 318 24.20 6.36 0.91
CA LEU A 318 25.58 5.86 0.98
C LEU A 318 26.35 6.15 -0.31
N PHE A 319 25.75 5.83 -1.46
CA PHE A 319 26.41 6.03 -2.77
C PHE A 319 26.62 7.51 -3.09
N LEU A 320 25.62 8.36 -2.83
CA LEU A 320 25.72 9.78 -3.11
C LEU A 320 26.74 10.47 -2.19
N THR A 321 26.78 10.10 -0.90
CA THR A 321 27.80 10.58 0.03
C THR A 321 29.21 10.28 -0.50
N LYS A 322 29.43 9.06 -1.01
CA LYS A 322 30.70 8.68 -1.65
C LYS A 322 31.02 9.59 -2.84
N THR A 323 30.05 9.79 -3.72
CA THR A 323 30.23 10.62 -4.91
C THR A 323 30.62 12.03 -4.51
N VAL A 324 29.94 12.62 -3.52
CA VAL A 324 30.21 13.98 -3.06
C VAL A 324 31.63 14.11 -2.50
N TYR A 325 32.04 13.24 -1.57
CA TYR A 325 33.40 13.38 -1.03
C TYR A 325 34.47 13.09 -2.07
N SER A 326 34.25 12.18 -3.00
CA SER A 326 35.22 11.87 -4.05
C SER A 326 35.38 13.05 -5.02
N VAL A 327 34.29 13.66 -5.44
CA VAL A 327 34.33 14.88 -6.29
C VAL A 327 34.97 16.03 -5.54
N LEU A 328 34.62 16.24 -4.26
CA LEU A 328 35.21 17.31 -3.45
C LEU A 328 36.71 17.13 -3.28
N LEU A 329 37.18 15.92 -2.98
CA LEU A 329 38.62 15.65 -2.87
C LEU A 329 39.36 15.92 -4.19
N ALA A 330 38.80 15.50 -5.32
CA ALA A 330 39.38 15.77 -6.63
C ALA A 330 39.43 17.28 -6.93
N LEU A 331 38.37 18.02 -6.57
CA LEU A 331 38.34 19.49 -6.71
C LEU A 331 39.36 20.18 -5.80
N LEU A 332 39.46 19.80 -4.53
CA LEU A 332 40.39 20.41 -3.59
C LEU A 332 41.84 20.19 -4.01
N VAL A 333 42.21 18.97 -4.40
CA VAL A 333 43.54 18.66 -4.93
C VAL A 333 43.77 19.37 -6.25
N GLY A 334 42.81 19.44 -7.15
CA GLY A 334 42.91 20.14 -8.43
C GLY A 334 43.09 21.66 -8.26
N ILE A 335 42.35 22.27 -7.33
CA ILE A 335 42.47 23.70 -7.01
C ILE A 335 43.87 23.99 -6.41
N GLU A 336 44.32 23.14 -5.49
CA GLU A 336 45.66 23.28 -4.92
C GLU A 336 46.74 23.18 -6.03
N CYS A 337 46.65 22.21 -6.92
CA CYS A 337 47.54 22.08 -8.05
C CYS A 337 47.56 23.36 -8.94
N LEU A 338 46.38 23.93 -9.22
CA LEU A 338 46.29 25.18 -10.00
C LEU A 338 46.92 26.38 -9.28
N ILE A 339 46.85 26.43 -7.95
CA ILE A 339 47.46 27.48 -7.13
C ILE A 339 48.98 27.26 -7.00
N ALA A 340 49.44 26.02 -6.87
CA ALA A 340 50.83 25.67 -6.71
C ALA A 340 51.67 26.05 -7.94
N ILE A 341 51.15 25.86 -9.17
CA ILE A 341 51.85 26.15 -10.42
C ILE A 341 52.34 27.62 -10.51
N PRO A 342 51.50 28.66 -10.37
CA PRO A 342 51.96 30.04 -10.44
C PRO A 342 52.84 30.44 -9.25
N LEU A 343 52.72 29.79 -8.11
CA LEU A 343 53.54 30.00 -6.93
C LEU A 343 54.86 29.25 -6.97
N ARG A 344 55.14 28.53 -8.06
CA ARG A 344 56.33 27.67 -8.24
C ARG A 344 56.54 26.68 -7.08
N ARG A 345 55.42 26.15 -6.54
CA ARG A 345 55.42 25.09 -5.53
C ARG A 345 55.13 23.77 -6.22
N ASP A 346 55.58 22.69 -5.62
CA ASP A 346 55.22 21.36 -6.10
C ASP A 346 53.73 21.07 -5.83
N PRO A 347 52.95 20.64 -6.85
CA PRO A 347 51.56 20.32 -6.68
C PRO A 347 51.38 19.08 -5.81
N LEU A 348 50.26 19.04 -5.07
CA LEU A 348 49.85 17.87 -4.26
C LEU A 348 49.66 16.62 -5.12
N LEU A 349 50.09 15.49 -4.62
CA LEU A 349 49.70 14.19 -5.16
C LEU A 349 48.28 13.87 -4.68
N PHE A 350 47.53 13.10 -5.47
CA PHE A 350 46.23 12.64 -5.03
C PHE A 350 46.41 11.65 -3.87
N PRO A 351 45.64 11.78 -2.76
CA PRO A 351 45.89 11.03 -1.52
C PRO A 351 45.70 9.52 -1.65
N PHE A 352 44.92 9.06 -2.63
CA PHE A 352 44.49 7.67 -2.69
C PHE A 352 44.91 6.97 -3.96
N GLN A 353 45.38 5.73 -3.79
CA GLN A 353 45.47 4.75 -4.87
C GLN A 353 44.08 4.05 -5.05
N PRO A 354 43.82 3.47 -6.23
CA PRO A 354 42.55 2.77 -6.50
C PRO A 354 42.18 1.72 -5.47
N ILE A 355 43.19 1.05 -4.89
CA ILE A 355 42.97 0.01 -3.87
C ILE A 355 42.41 0.58 -2.56
N HIS A 356 42.82 1.78 -2.15
CA HIS A 356 42.29 2.44 -0.95
C HIS A 356 40.81 2.77 -1.10
N VAL A 357 40.41 3.26 -2.29
CA VAL A 357 39.00 3.55 -2.60
C VAL A 357 38.17 2.26 -2.62
N THR A 358 38.75 1.14 -3.07
CA THR A 358 38.08 -0.16 -3.10
C THR A 358 37.80 -0.67 -1.68
N ILE A 359 38.80 -0.65 -0.77
CA ILE A 359 38.63 -1.06 0.63
C ILE A 359 37.55 -0.20 1.30
N ALA A 360 37.64 1.12 1.13
CA ALA A 360 36.64 2.03 1.69
C ALA A 360 35.24 1.68 1.19
N ALA A 361 35.07 1.42 -0.11
CA ALA A 361 33.78 1.09 -0.68
C ALA A 361 33.22 -0.24 -0.19
N TRP A 362 34.01 -1.27 0.04
CA TRP A 362 33.52 -2.61 0.41
C TRP A 362 32.77 -2.60 1.74
N PHE A 363 33.37 -2.06 2.79
CA PHE A 363 32.85 -2.16 4.15
C PHE A 363 32.03 -0.96 4.62
N THR A 364 32.04 0.17 3.90
CA THR A 364 31.16 1.29 4.22
C THR A 364 29.95 1.39 3.27
N ILE A 365 30.01 0.79 2.06
CA ILE A 365 28.96 0.95 1.05
C ILE A 365 28.50 -0.42 0.51
N GLY A 366 29.34 -1.19 -0.17
CA GLY A 366 28.93 -2.35 -0.94
C GLY A 366 28.21 -3.41 -0.11
N ILE A 367 28.91 -4.00 0.86
CA ILE A 367 28.36 -5.01 1.76
C ILE A 367 27.22 -4.44 2.61
N PRO A 368 27.38 -3.26 3.27
CA PRO A 368 26.28 -2.68 4.04
C PRO A 368 25.04 -2.32 3.20
N ALA A 369 25.21 -1.75 2.02
CA ALA A 369 24.11 -1.41 1.14
C ALA A 369 23.30 -2.66 0.73
N PHE A 370 24.00 -3.74 0.40
CA PHE A 370 23.35 -5.02 0.07
C PHE A 370 22.54 -5.55 1.28
N ILE A 371 23.15 -5.62 2.45
CA ILE A 371 22.47 -6.13 3.66
C ILE A 371 21.30 -5.21 4.06
N LEU A 372 21.48 -3.89 4.03
CA LEU A 372 20.42 -2.93 4.36
C LEU A 372 19.28 -2.94 3.34
N SER A 373 19.54 -3.31 2.07
CA SER A 373 18.49 -3.44 1.05
C SER A 373 17.52 -4.59 1.33
N LEU A 374 17.93 -5.59 2.10
CA LEU A 374 17.09 -6.71 2.52
C LEU A 374 16.28 -6.41 3.79
N ALA A 375 16.54 -5.29 4.45
CA ALA A 375 15.92 -4.92 5.71
C ALA A 375 14.39 -4.75 5.59
N PRO A 376 13.61 -5.25 6.56
CA PRO A 376 12.20 -4.90 6.65
C PRO A 376 12.04 -3.41 6.95
N ASN A 377 11.16 -2.75 6.20
CA ASN A 377 10.82 -1.34 6.41
C ASN A 377 9.33 -1.13 6.12
N ASN A 378 8.59 -0.70 7.13
CA ASN A 378 7.15 -0.43 7.04
C ASN A 378 6.84 1.07 7.14
N GLU A 379 7.87 1.94 7.17
CA GLU A 379 7.65 3.38 7.29
C GLU A 379 7.09 3.93 5.98
N ARG A 380 6.08 4.79 6.10
CA ARG A 380 5.48 5.48 4.96
C ARG A 380 6.54 6.30 4.23
N ALA A 381 6.59 6.19 2.91
CA ALA A 381 7.41 7.05 2.08
C ALA A 381 6.74 8.41 1.89
N TYR A 382 7.54 9.46 1.95
CA TYR A 382 7.07 10.83 1.70
C TYR A 382 7.53 11.31 0.32
N PRO A 383 6.85 12.29 -0.30
CA PRO A 383 7.28 12.89 -1.56
C PRO A 383 8.63 13.60 -1.41
N GLY A 384 9.36 13.79 -2.54
CA GLY A 384 10.64 14.50 -2.55
C GLY A 384 11.86 13.63 -2.21
N PHE A 385 11.89 12.40 -2.66
CA PHE A 385 13.00 11.44 -2.51
C PHE A 385 14.37 12.07 -2.78
N VAL A 386 14.55 12.70 -3.95
CA VAL A 386 15.84 13.33 -4.33
C VAL A 386 16.24 14.40 -3.32
N ARG A 387 15.33 15.29 -2.93
CA ARG A 387 15.60 16.34 -1.94
C ARG A 387 16.03 15.75 -0.60
N ARG A 388 15.35 14.69 -0.12
CA ARG A 388 15.70 14.05 1.15
C ARG A 388 17.08 13.42 1.12
N VAL A 389 17.43 12.73 0.02
CA VAL A 389 18.75 12.13 -0.16
C VAL A 389 19.83 13.23 -0.24
N MET A 390 19.62 14.25 -1.06
CA MET A 390 20.57 15.36 -1.23
C MET A 390 20.83 16.13 0.07
N THR A 391 19.79 16.42 0.85
CA THR A 391 19.91 17.14 2.13
C THR A 391 20.67 16.37 3.22
N SER A 392 20.90 15.08 3.02
CA SER A 392 21.73 14.26 3.93
C SER A 392 23.10 14.00 3.32
N ALA A 393 23.13 13.46 2.11
CA ALA A 393 24.35 12.95 1.49
C ALA A 393 25.34 14.06 1.15
N VAL A 394 24.86 15.24 0.72
CA VAL A 394 25.76 16.36 0.37
C VAL A 394 26.49 16.89 1.61
N PRO A 395 25.81 17.27 2.71
CA PRO A 395 26.54 17.74 3.91
C PRO A 395 27.47 16.69 4.49
N PHE A 396 27.06 15.42 4.54
CA PHE A 396 27.92 14.35 5.04
C PHE A 396 29.16 14.15 4.16
N GLY A 397 28.98 14.14 2.84
CA GLY A 397 30.07 14.04 1.89
C GLY A 397 31.05 15.20 1.97
N LEU A 398 30.55 16.43 2.19
CA LEU A 398 31.40 17.62 2.39
C LEU A 398 32.27 17.48 3.65
N VAL A 399 31.69 17.04 4.77
CA VAL A 399 32.42 16.80 6.03
C VAL A 399 33.51 15.75 5.81
N ILE A 400 33.20 14.63 5.19
CA ILE A 400 34.17 13.55 4.91
C ILE A 400 35.29 14.08 4.03
N GLY A 401 34.97 14.76 2.92
CA GLY A 401 35.96 15.27 1.97
C GLY A 401 36.90 16.31 2.58
N VAL A 402 36.33 17.27 3.34
CA VAL A 402 37.15 18.31 4.02
C VAL A 402 38.00 17.67 5.12
N ALA A 403 37.46 16.82 5.99
CA ALA A 403 38.22 16.17 7.04
C ALA A 403 39.38 15.34 6.46
N THR A 404 39.11 14.56 5.44
CA THR A 404 40.14 13.77 4.74
C THR A 404 41.22 14.63 4.11
N PHE A 405 40.83 15.72 3.45
CA PHE A 405 41.78 16.64 2.83
C PHE A 405 42.65 17.36 3.86
N VAL A 406 42.08 17.85 4.95
CA VAL A 406 42.81 18.47 6.06
C VAL A 406 43.84 17.51 6.66
N THR A 407 43.42 16.26 6.92
CA THR A 407 44.36 15.24 7.42
C THR A 407 45.47 14.96 6.44
N TYR A 408 45.15 14.87 5.14
CA TYR A 408 46.19 14.69 4.13
C TYR A 408 47.17 15.82 4.09
N LEU A 409 46.70 17.08 4.10
CA LEU A 409 47.59 18.26 4.14
C LEU A 409 48.49 18.27 5.37
N ALA A 410 47.96 17.90 6.54
CA ALA A 410 48.74 17.87 7.78
C ALA A 410 49.80 16.75 7.80
N ALA A 411 49.58 15.68 7.05
CA ALA A 411 50.52 14.55 6.97
C ALA A 411 51.46 14.61 5.76
N TYR A 412 51.15 15.42 4.75
CA TYR A 412 51.90 15.50 3.49
C TYR A 412 53.24 16.22 3.66
N GLN A 413 54.34 15.57 3.31
CA GLN A 413 55.70 16.07 3.46
C GLN A 413 56.34 16.54 2.16
N GLY A 414 55.59 16.64 1.08
CA GLY A 414 56.06 17.11 -0.21
C GLY A 414 56.12 16.00 -1.27
N ARG A 415 56.22 16.41 -2.53
CA ARG A 415 56.19 15.49 -3.68
C ARG A 415 57.41 14.56 -3.74
N TYR A 416 58.55 15.04 -3.24
CA TYR A 416 59.83 14.32 -3.24
C TYR A 416 60.09 13.57 -1.94
N ALA A 417 59.09 13.51 -1.03
CA ALA A 417 59.16 12.68 0.17
C ALA A 417 59.37 11.21 -0.21
N SER A 418 59.96 10.45 0.71
CA SER A 418 60.17 9.02 0.51
C SER A 418 58.84 8.29 0.26
N TRP A 419 58.89 7.16 -0.40
CA TRP A 419 57.71 6.34 -0.64
C TRP A 419 56.95 6.03 0.66
N GLN A 420 57.70 5.73 1.74
CA GLN A 420 57.13 5.48 3.05
C GLN A 420 56.37 6.68 3.63
N GLU A 421 56.93 7.90 3.51
CA GLU A 421 56.26 9.12 3.98
C GLU A 421 54.98 9.40 3.20
N GLN A 422 54.99 9.11 1.87
CA GLN A 422 53.79 9.24 1.04
C GLN A 422 52.72 8.19 1.43
N GLU A 423 53.11 6.94 1.71
CA GLU A 423 52.20 5.91 2.21
C GLU A 423 51.62 6.30 3.58
N GLN A 424 52.41 6.88 4.49
CA GLN A 424 51.93 7.35 5.79
C GLN A 424 50.91 8.47 5.65
N ALA A 425 51.14 9.43 4.76
CA ALA A 425 50.18 10.50 4.50
C ALA A 425 48.88 9.99 3.91
N SER A 426 48.98 9.07 2.94
CA SER A 426 47.79 8.41 2.33
C SER A 426 47.02 7.57 3.34
N THR A 427 47.73 6.83 4.19
CA THR A 427 47.16 6.01 5.27
C THR A 427 46.43 6.88 6.30
N ALA A 428 47.02 8.00 6.72
CA ALA A 428 46.38 8.94 7.64
C ALA A 428 45.09 9.52 7.05
N ALA A 429 45.12 9.96 5.80
CA ALA A 429 43.90 10.39 5.10
C ALA A 429 42.85 9.30 5.00
N LEU A 430 43.26 8.05 4.72
CA LEU A 430 42.36 6.90 4.64
C LEU A 430 41.71 6.58 6.00
N ILE A 431 42.44 6.62 7.09
CA ILE A 431 41.89 6.42 8.45
C ILE A 431 40.77 7.43 8.72
N THR A 432 41.01 8.71 8.46
CA THR A 432 39.96 9.75 8.63
C THR A 432 38.76 9.50 7.75
N LEU A 433 38.96 9.14 6.49
CA LEU A 433 37.87 8.79 5.57
C LEU A 433 37.06 7.59 6.06
N LEU A 434 37.72 6.51 6.49
CA LEU A 434 37.06 5.29 6.95
C LEU A 434 36.27 5.55 8.23
N MET A 435 36.79 6.30 9.19
CA MET A 435 36.10 6.64 10.44
C MET A 435 34.84 7.46 10.17
N THR A 436 34.96 8.51 9.37
CA THR A 436 33.82 9.39 9.05
C THR A 436 32.78 8.68 8.18
N ALA A 437 33.19 7.89 7.19
CA ALA A 437 32.30 7.09 6.35
C ALA A 437 31.59 5.97 7.14
N LEU A 438 32.29 5.32 8.09
CA LEU A 438 31.69 4.35 9.00
C LEU A 438 30.66 5.01 9.93
N TRP A 439 30.90 6.25 10.36
CA TRP A 439 29.92 7.00 11.14
C TRP A 439 28.68 7.36 10.33
N VAL A 440 28.83 7.72 9.05
CA VAL A 440 27.70 7.90 8.14
C VAL A 440 26.90 6.62 8.00
N LEU A 441 27.57 5.46 7.84
CA LEU A 441 26.90 4.16 7.84
C LEU A 441 26.12 3.93 9.15
N ALA A 442 26.72 4.26 10.29
CA ALA A 442 26.05 4.16 11.58
C ALA A 442 24.79 5.02 11.67
N VAL A 443 24.85 6.26 11.19
CA VAL A 443 23.67 7.17 11.13
C VAL A 443 22.59 6.63 10.20
N ILE A 444 22.94 6.15 9.02
CA ILE A 444 21.99 5.62 8.02
C ILE A 444 21.37 4.29 8.47
N ALA A 445 22.07 3.49 9.25
CA ALA A 445 21.57 2.22 9.81
C ALA A 445 20.51 2.42 10.91
N ARG A 446 20.31 3.64 11.43
CA ARG A 446 19.26 3.95 12.43
C ARG A 446 17.85 3.83 11.86
N PRO A 447 16.83 3.49 12.71
CA PRO A 447 16.95 3.09 14.12
C PRO A 447 17.59 1.71 14.27
N TYR A 448 18.42 1.56 15.28
CA TYR A 448 19.17 0.33 15.48
C TYR A 448 18.26 -0.83 15.89
N GLN A 449 18.53 -1.96 15.27
CA GLN A 449 18.17 -3.32 15.67
C GLN A 449 19.49 -4.09 15.87
N TRP A 450 19.49 -5.17 16.62
CA TRP A 450 20.72 -5.91 16.94
C TRP A 450 21.59 -6.23 15.71
N TRP A 451 21.00 -6.66 14.60
CA TRP A 451 21.72 -7.02 13.37
C TRP A 451 22.27 -5.79 12.59
N ARG A 452 21.60 -4.62 12.67
CA ARG A 452 22.11 -3.37 12.07
C ARG A 452 23.31 -2.86 12.85
N LEU A 453 23.25 -2.96 14.18
CA LEU A 453 24.40 -2.64 15.02
C LEU A 453 25.55 -3.62 14.75
N ALA A 454 25.25 -4.91 14.65
CA ALA A 454 26.24 -5.94 14.32
C ALA A 454 26.90 -5.67 12.96
N LEU A 455 26.14 -5.22 11.96
CA LEU A 455 26.67 -4.83 10.65
C LEU A 455 27.68 -3.68 10.73
N VAL A 456 27.35 -2.60 11.47
CA VAL A 456 28.25 -1.46 11.67
C VAL A 456 29.50 -1.88 12.41
N LEU A 457 29.36 -2.65 13.49
CA LEU A 457 30.49 -3.16 14.26
C LEU A 457 31.37 -4.12 13.45
N ALA A 458 30.78 -5.01 12.66
CA ALA A 458 31.52 -5.92 11.77
C ALA A 458 32.29 -5.14 10.70
N SER A 459 31.71 -4.07 10.14
CA SER A 459 32.40 -3.19 9.19
C SER A 459 33.61 -2.49 9.85
N GLY A 460 33.42 -1.99 11.07
CA GLY A 460 34.52 -1.39 11.85
C GLY A 460 35.62 -2.41 12.20
N LEU A 461 35.22 -3.60 12.65
CA LEU A 461 36.15 -4.69 12.96
C LEU A 461 36.96 -5.13 11.74
N ALA A 462 36.34 -5.18 10.55
CA ALA A 462 37.02 -5.51 9.31
C ALA A 462 38.19 -4.54 9.05
N TYR A 463 38.01 -3.24 9.28
CA TYR A 463 39.10 -2.27 9.17
C TYR A 463 40.18 -2.49 10.24
N VAL A 464 39.80 -2.71 11.48
CA VAL A 464 40.78 -3.03 12.54
C VAL A 464 41.62 -4.25 12.14
N VAL A 465 41.02 -5.29 11.60
CA VAL A 465 41.72 -6.49 11.13
C VAL A 465 42.66 -6.16 9.96
N ILE A 466 42.22 -5.38 8.96
CA ILE A 466 43.04 -4.99 7.81
C ILE A 466 44.28 -4.20 8.29
N PHE A 467 44.13 -3.26 9.19
CA PHE A 467 45.25 -2.47 9.73
C PHE A 467 46.15 -3.27 10.70
N SER A 468 45.65 -4.36 11.27
CA SER A 468 46.44 -5.20 12.22
C SER A 468 47.27 -6.28 11.52
N LEU A 469 46.82 -6.79 10.36
CA LEU A 469 47.48 -7.88 9.65
C LEU A 469 48.64 -7.36 8.78
N PRO A 470 49.91 -7.82 8.98
CA PRO A 470 51.06 -7.36 8.19
C PRO A 470 50.87 -7.60 6.66
N LEU A 471 50.36 -8.78 6.31
CA LEU A 471 50.07 -9.11 4.90
C LEU A 471 49.03 -8.18 4.27
N ALA A 472 48.00 -7.79 5.01
CA ALA A 472 46.98 -6.88 4.53
C ALA A 472 47.55 -5.46 4.37
N ARG A 473 48.36 -4.99 5.31
CA ARG A 473 49.06 -3.68 5.22
C ARG A 473 49.93 -3.62 3.97
N GLU A 474 50.75 -4.63 3.72
CA GLU A 474 51.59 -4.72 2.54
C GLU A 474 50.77 -4.71 1.23
N LYS A 475 49.72 -5.54 1.15
CA LYS A 475 48.89 -5.65 -0.07
C LYS A 475 48.06 -4.40 -0.34
N PHE A 476 47.64 -3.71 0.70
CA PHE A 476 46.81 -2.51 0.60
C PHE A 476 47.63 -1.20 0.74
N LEU A 477 48.95 -1.28 0.79
CA LEU A 477 49.87 -0.15 0.88
C LEU A 477 49.53 0.77 2.06
N LEU A 478 49.47 0.21 3.26
CA LEU A 478 49.09 0.90 4.49
C LEU A 478 50.27 0.98 5.45
N ASP A 479 50.70 2.19 5.80
CA ASP A 479 51.71 2.42 6.84
C ASP A 479 51.17 3.37 7.92
N ALA A 480 50.79 2.84 9.05
CA ALA A 480 50.36 3.59 10.23
C ALA A 480 51.48 3.70 11.32
N SER A 481 52.72 3.48 10.96
CA SER A 481 53.83 3.46 11.94
C SER A 481 54.13 4.85 12.50
N ASN A 482 53.83 5.92 11.79
CA ASN A 482 53.96 7.28 12.28
C ASN A 482 52.84 7.66 13.22
N LEU A 483 53.14 7.65 14.55
CA LEU A 483 52.14 7.94 15.58
C LEU A 483 51.59 9.37 15.52
N ALA A 484 52.37 10.34 15.06
CA ALA A 484 51.92 11.73 14.96
C ALA A 484 50.84 11.89 13.88
N THR A 485 51.10 11.41 12.66
CA THR A 485 50.13 11.48 11.57
C THR A 485 48.89 10.62 11.85
N THR A 486 49.08 9.45 12.45
CA THR A 486 47.97 8.56 12.85
C THR A 486 47.09 9.18 13.95
N SER A 487 47.71 9.86 14.94
CA SER A 487 46.94 10.54 15.99
C SER A 487 46.13 11.74 15.45
N ILE A 488 46.74 12.51 14.52
CA ILE A 488 46.00 13.58 13.81
C ILE A 488 44.83 13.01 13.04
N ALA A 489 45.01 11.90 12.32
CA ALA A 489 43.95 11.23 11.56
C ALA A 489 42.80 10.80 12.44
N LEU A 490 43.11 10.20 13.59
CA LEU A 490 42.09 9.77 14.56
C LEU A 490 41.34 10.97 15.17
N ALA A 491 42.08 12.04 15.55
CA ALA A 491 41.47 13.25 16.12
C ALA A 491 40.52 13.93 15.11
N VAL A 492 40.97 14.14 13.87
CA VAL A 492 40.16 14.74 12.81
C VAL A 492 38.98 13.83 12.45
N GLY A 493 39.17 12.50 12.45
CA GLY A 493 38.11 11.51 12.24
C GLY A 493 37.02 11.60 13.29
N VAL A 494 37.38 11.73 14.58
CA VAL A 494 36.41 11.92 15.69
C VAL A 494 35.66 13.23 15.54
N VAL A 495 36.34 14.34 15.22
CA VAL A 495 35.70 15.64 14.99
C VAL A 495 34.73 15.56 13.80
N GLY A 496 35.13 14.90 12.72
CA GLY A 496 34.27 14.68 11.55
C GLY A 496 33.03 13.85 11.88
N ALA A 497 33.21 12.76 12.63
CA ALA A 497 32.11 11.91 13.10
C ALA A 497 31.12 12.69 14.00
N ALA A 498 31.65 13.49 14.94
CA ALA A 498 30.85 14.34 15.82
C ALA A 498 30.07 15.42 15.03
N THR A 499 30.69 15.98 13.98
CA THR A 499 30.02 16.94 13.10
C THR A 499 28.88 16.30 12.31
N ILE A 500 29.06 15.09 11.78
CA ILE A 500 28.03 14.32 11.08
C ILE A 500 26.87 14.01 12.05
N GLU A 501 27.18 13.62 13.30
CA GLU A 501 26.17 13.38 14.34
C GLU A 501 25.36 14.65 14.64
N ALA A 502 26.04 15.77 14.86
CA ALA A 502 25.38 17.06 15.13
C ALA A 502 24.47 17.49 13.94
N MET A 503 24.93 17.32 12.71
CA MET A 503 24.12 17.61 11.51
C MET A 503 22.87 16.74 11.45
N TRP A 504 22.96 15.45 11.80
CA TRP A 504 21.82 14.56 11.85
C TRP A 504 20.79 15.00 12.90
N TRP A 505 21.23 15.41 14.09
CA TRP A 505 20.36 15.93 15.15
C TRP A 505 19.70 17.26 14.76
N ILE A 506 20.43 18.18 14.18
CA ILE A 506 19.91 19.47 13.72
C ILE A 506 18.84 19.25 12.65
N ARG A 507 19.14 18.39 11.66
CA ARG A 507 18.19 18.05 10.60
C ARG A 507 16.92 17.41 11.15
N SER A 508 17.04 16.48 12.08
CA SER A 508 15.88 15.82 12.69
C SER A 508 14.97 16.83 13.40
N ARG A 509 15.56 17.81 14.10
CA ARG A 509 14.81 18.91 14.73
C ARG A 509 14.14 19.82 13.71
N MET A 510 14.82 20.20 12.63
CA MET A 510 14.26 21.04 11.56
C MET A 510 13.07 20.40 10.85
N LEU A 511 13.07 19.07 10.74
CA LEU A 511 11.97 18.30 10.14
C LEU A 511 10.85 17.97 11.12
N GLY A 512 10.93 18.39 12.39
CA GLY A 512 9.96 18.06 13.43
C GLY A 512 9.86 16.56 13.77
N VAL A 513 10.81 15.75 13.31
CA VAL A 513 10.84 14.30 13.53
C VAL A 513 11.65 14.01 14.79
N LYS A 514 11.03 13.33 15.77
CA LYS A 514 11.79 12.85 16.93
C LYS A 514 12.86 11.86 16.48
N PRO A 515 14.15 12.15 16.74
CA PRO A 515 15.23 11.25 16.36
C PRO A 515 15.12 9.92 17.11
N ARG A 516 14.90 8.83 16.36
CA ARG A 516 14.85 7.48 16.93
C ARG A 516 16.19 6.80 16.71
N VAL A 517 16.96 6.61 17.77
CA VAL A 517 18.24 5.90 17.73
C VAL A 517 18.01 4.39 17.81
N TRP A 518 17.07 3.95 18.62
CA TRP A 518 16.72 2.52 18.84
C TRP A 518 15.25 2.25 18.49
N ARG A 519 14.96 1.01 18.09
CA ARG A 519 13.61 0.52 17.81
C ARG A 519 13.21 -0.53 18.81
#